data_e6572dfb227a3a2037c6c89459dc1a27
#
_entry.id   e6572dfb227a3a2037c6c89459dc1a27
#
_cell.length_a   1.000
_cell.length_b   1.000
_cell.length_c   1.000
_cell.angle_alpha   90.00
_cell.angle_beta   90.00
_cell.angle_gamma   90.00
#
_symmetry.space_group_name_H-M   'P 1'
#
loop_
_entity.id
_entity.type
_entity.pdbx_description
1 polymer ?
#
loop_
_entity_poly.entity_id
_entity_poly.type
_entity_poly.pdbx_seq_one_letter_code
_entity_poly.pdbx_strand_id
1 'polypeptide(L)'
;MTELEAMDLRSIQKPLKEKYRSEPNSSRITLKAHSSESDTPIACSVEVGQKLLDAQAHRGVGGPGTAACSGDLLLGALAACAQLTCQLVATAMGIPIEHIRVDVEGEMDLRGTLGISKEVPVGFQDIHARFDISAPQATQEQLTALQEKTEQYCVVMRTLVQPPAIRTSWTVSQP
;
A
#
# COMPACT_ATOMS: atom_id res chain seq x y z
N MET A 1 -25.18 15.17 -4.22
CA MET A 1 -24.76 13.78 -4.56
C MET A 1 -24.41 13.83 -6.01
N THR A 2 -23.12 13.93 -6.30
CA THR A 2 -22.56 14.07 -7.62
C THR A 2 -22.51 12.70 -8.31
N GLU A 3 -22.76 12.67 -9.61
CA GLU A 3 -22.91 11.58 -10.57
C GLU A 3 -21.73 10.56 -10.70
N LEU A 4 -21.15 10.13 -9.58
CA LEU A 4 -20.45 8.86 -9.49
C LEU A 4 -21.41 7.80 -8.93
N GLU A 5 -22.61 7.75 -9.55
CA GLU A 5 -23.54 6.65 -9.36
C GLU A 5 -22.80 5.36 -9.71
N ALA A 6 -22.77 4.48 -8.75
CA ALA A 6 -22.35 3.08 -8.75
C ALA A 6 -21.82 2.63 -10.12
N MET A 7 -20.58 3.01 -10.38
CA MET A 7 -19.83 2.51 -11.54
C MET A 7 -20.00 0.99 -11.50
N ASP A 8 -20.73 0.41 -12.46
CA ASP A 8 -20.94 -1.04 -12.47
C ASP A 8 -19.56 -1.71 -12.66
N LEU A 9 -18.88 -1.93 -11.53
CA LEU A 9 -17.55 -2.52 -11.49
C LEU A 9 -17.50 -3.84 -12.26
N ARG A 10 -18.62 -4.59 -12.28
CA ARG A 10 -18.71 -5.85 -13.02
C ARG A 10 -18.64 -5.63 -14.51
N SER A 11 -19.35 -4.63 -15.04
CA SER A 11 -19.33 -4.31 -16.48
C SER A 11 -17.94 -3.84 -16.92
N ILE A 12 -17.24 -3.07 -16.09
CA ILE A 12 -15.88 -2.60 -16.37
C ILE A 12 -14.87 -3.76 -16.30
N GLN A 13 -14.97 -4.61 -15.29
CA GLN A 13 -13.99 -5.68 -15.10
C GLN A 13 -14.22 -6.90 -16.00
N LYS A 14 -15.43 -7.12 -16.48
CA LYS A 14 -15.75 -8.30 -17.32
C LYS A 14 -14.87 -8.38 -18.57
N PRO A 15 -14.80 -7.35 -19.43
CA PRO A 15 -13.96 -7.40 -20.63
C PRO A 15 -12.47 -7.53 -20.30
N LEU A 16 -11.99 -6.93 -19.19
CA LEU A 16 -10.62 -7.09 -18.74
C LEU A 16 -10.33 -8.54 -18.34
N LYS A 17 -11.22 -9.16 -17.57
CA LYS A 17 -11.08 -10.56 -17.16
C LYS A 17 -11.11 -11.52 -18.35
N GLU A 18 -11.95 -11.28 -19.34
CA GLU A 18 -12.00 -12.04 -20.59
C GLU A 18 -10.70 -11.91 -21.37
N LYS A 19 -10.22 -10.68 -21.57
CA LYS A 19 -8.94 -10.40 -22.22
C LYS A 19 -7.77 -11.09 -21.50
N TYR A 20 -7.68 -10.99 -20.18
CA TYR A 20 -6.57 -11.58 -19.43
C TYR A 20 -6.60 -13.12 -19.41
N ARG A 21 -7.78 -13.74 -19.60
CA ARG A 21 -7.88 -15.20 -19.78
C ARG A 21 -7.40 -15.64 -21.16
N SER A 22 -7.79 -14.90 -22.21
CA SER A 22 -7.38 -15.23 -23.58
C SER A 22 -5.95 -14.83 -23.89
N GLU A 23 -5.46 -13.75 -23.25
CA GLU A 23 -4.14 -13.17 -23.47
C GLU A 23 -3.41 -12.94 -22.14
N PRO A 24 -2.90 -13.98 -21.44
CA PRO A 24 -2.33 -13.85 -20.09
C PRO A 24 -1.21 -12.81 -19.98
N ASN A 25 -0.42 -12.61 -21.02
CA ASN A 25 0.66 -11.61 -21.01
C ASN A 25 0.14 -10.18 -20.98
N SER A 26 -1.09 -9.92 -21.42
CA SER A 26 -1.70 -8.60 -21.39
C SER A 26 -2.09 -8.13 -19.97
N SER A 27 -2.09 -9.05 -18.99
CA SER A 27 -2.35 -8.74 -17.58
C SER A 27 -1.11 -8.25 -16.83
N ARG A 28 0.08 -8.34 -17.43
CA ARG A 28 1.33 -7.91 -16.79
C ARG A 28 1.50 -6.41 -16.92
N ILE A 29 1.67 -5.73 -15.79
CA ILE A 29 1.94 -4.30 -15.73
C ILE A 29 3.24 -4.05 -15.00
N THR A 30 3.88 -2.92 -15.29
CA THR A 30 5.05 -2.42 -14.55
C THR A 30 4.67 -1.09 -13.92
N LEU A 31 4.73 -1.01 -12.61
CA LEU A 31 4.61 0.24 -11.87
C LEU A 31 6.03 0.77 -11.59
N LYS A 32 6.18 2.09 -11.58
CA LYS A 32 7.48 2.75 -11.36
C LYS A 32 7.32 3.86 -10.33
N ALA A 33 8.36 4.07 -9.56
CA ALA A 33 8.56 5.26 -8.73
C ALA A 33 9.99 5.76 -8.96
N HIS A 34 10.19 7.07 -8.85
CA HIS A 34 11.49 7.72 -8.98
C HIS A 34 11.70 8.62 -7.77
N SER A 35 12.94 8.72 -7.31
CA SER A 35 13.32 9.68 -6.29
C SER A 35 14.54 10.47 -6.74
N SER A 36 14.60 11.73 -6.34
CA SER A 36 15.75 12.61 -6.53
C SER A 36 16.10 13.30 -5.21
N GLU A 37 17.37 13.66 -5.09
CA GLU A 37 17.81 14.46 -3.96
C GLU A 37 17.06 15.79 -3.89
N SER A 38 16.91 16.33 -2.70
CA SER A 38 16.49 17.70 -2.44
C SER A 38 17.65 18.48 -1.81
N ASP A 39 17.44 19.74 -1.47
CA ASP A 39 18.49 20.64 -0.97
C ASP A 39 19.16 20.20 0.35
N THR A 40 18.71 19.11 0.95
CA THR A 40 19.26 18.56 2.19
C THR A 40 19.54 17.06 2.09
N PRO A 41 20.61 16.55 2.76
CA PRO A 41 20.97 15.13 2.70
C PRO A 41 19.97 14.17 3.40
N ILE A 42 18.97 14.71 4.07
CA ILE A 42 17.98 13.96 4.86
C ILE A 42 16.57 14.05 4.29
N ALA A 43 16.44 14.56 3.06
CA ALA A 43 15.17 14.66 2.35
C ALA A 43 15.34 14.27 0.87
N CYS A 44 14.25 13.90 0.24
CA CYS A 44 14.17 13.64 -1.19
C CYS A 44 12.76 13.94 -1.70
N SER A 45 12.63 14.16 -3.01
CA SER A 45 11.34 14.15 -3.68
C SER A 45 11.10 12.78 -4.29
N VAL A 46 9.86 12.25 -4.15
CA VAL A 46 9.47 10.95 -4.67
C VAL A 46 8.29 11.12 -5.62
N GLU A 47 8.45 10.69 -6.87
CA GLU A 47 7.39 10.63 -7.85
C GLU A 47 6.65 9.29 -7.71
N VAL A 48 5.36 9.34 -7.38
CA VAL A 48 4.48 8.18 -7.23
C VAL A 48 3.25 8.37 -8.12
N GLY A 49 3.18 7.59 -9.20
CA GLY A 49 2.16 7.77 -10.22
C GLY A 49 2.26 9.16 -10.87
N GLN A 50 1.27 10.02 -10.64
CA GLN A 50 1.23 11.40 -11.16
C GLN A 50 1.41 12.46 -10.05
N LYS A 51 1.92 12.06 -8.90
CA LYS A 51 2.10 12.93 -7.73
C LYS A 51 3.56 12.99 -7.32
N LEU A 52 4.00 14.17 -6.97
CA LEU A 52 5.28 14.40 -6.33
C LEU A 52 5.04 14.55 -4.82
N LEU A 53 5.79 13.81 -4.03
CA LEU A 53 5.72 13.81 -2.58
C LEU A 53 7.10 14.16 -2.02
N ASP A 54 7.15 15.02 -1.00
CA ASP A 54 8.35 15.23 -0.23
C ASP A 54 8.47 14.16 0.85
N ALA A 55 9.62 13.51 0.92
CA ALA A 55 9.95 12.53 1.93
C ALA A 55 11.19 12.96 2.71
N GLN A 56 11.19 12.67 4.02
CA GLN A 56 12.26 13.07 4.93
C GLN A 56 12.65 11.90 5.84
N ALA A 57 13.87 11.97 6.38
CA ALA A 57 14.26 11.10 7.48
C ALA A 57 13.32 11.31 8.68
N HIS A 58 12.98 10.24 9.36
CA HIS A 58 12.16 10.31 10.57
C HIS A 58 12.89 11.07 11.71
N ARG A 59 12.14 11.73 12.60
CA ARG A 59 12.72 12.46 13.74
C ARG A 59 13.66 11.61 14.59
N GLY A 60 13.31 10.34 14.79
CA GLY A 60 14.12 9.39 15.55
C GLY A 60 15.51 9.08 14.96
N VAL A 61 15.73 9.43 13.70
CA VAL A 61 17.05 9.31 13.02
C VAL A 61 17.61 10.68 12.60
N GLY A 62 17.13 11.78 13.21
CA GLY A 62 17.65 13.13 13.01
C GLY A 62 16.92 13.96 11.94
N GLY A 63 15.80 13.48 11.41
CA GLY A 63 14.99 14.24 10.47
C GLY A 63 14.17 15.35 11.15
N PRO A 64 13.73 16.38 10.41
CA PRO A 64 12.97 17.50 10.96
C PRO A 64 11.51 17.13 11.31
N GLY A 65 10.96 16.08 10.68
CA GLY A 65 9.60 15.63 10.88
C GLY A 65 8.53 16.60 10.40
N THR A 66 8.81 17.31 9.31
CA THR A 66 7.86 18.23 8.65
C THR A 66 7.19 17.61 7.42
N ALA A 67 7.68 16.45 6.97
CA ALA A 67 7.07 15.63 5.93
C ALA A 67 7.09 14.15 6.33
N ALA A 68 6.41 13.31 5.55
CA ALA A 68 6.36 11.87 5.78
C ALA A 68 7.75 11.22 5.65
N CYS A 69 8.04 10.22 6.47
CA CYS A 69 9.20 9.37 6.23
C CYS A 69 8.85 8.19 5.31
N SER A 70 9.87 7.45 4.87
CA SER A 70 9.66 6.26 4.02
C SER A 70 8.82 5.18 4.70
N GLY A 71 8.90 5.06 6.03
CA GLY A 71 8.04 4.20 6.82
C GLY A 71 6.57 4.59 6.73
N ASP A 72 6.28 5.89 6.87
CA ASP A 72 4.91 6.41 6.73
C ASP A 72 4.37 6.15 5.33
N LEU A 73 5.20 6.30 4.28
CA LEU A 73 4.80 6.02 2.89
C LEU A 73 4.47 4.53 2.68
N LEU A 74 5.22 3.62 3.29
CA LEU A 74 4.94 2.18 3.23
C LEU A 74 3.63 1.83 3.92
N LEU A 75 3.42 2.32 5.14
CA LEU A 75 2.17 2.11 5.89
C LEU A 75 0.98 2.76 5.17
N GLY A 76 1.17 3.95 4.60
CA GLY A 76 0.17 4.63 3.78
C GLY A 76 -0.20 3.84 2.52
N ALA A 77 0.77 3.23 1.85
CA ALA A 77 0.51 2.35 0.72
C ALA A 77 -0.31 1.11 1.12
N LEU A 78 -0.03 0.53 2.28
CA LEU A 78 -0.81 -0.59 2.82
C LEU A 78 -2.24 -0.15 3.17
N ALA A 79 -2.41 0.98 3.86
CA ALA A 79 -3.72 1.51 4.21
C ALA A 79 -4.58 1.76 2.97
N ALA A 80 -4.02 2.46 1.97
CA ALA A 80 -4.71 2.74 0.71
C ALA A 80 -5.10 1.47 -0.04
N CYS A 81 -4.18 0.50 -0.16
CA CYS A 81 -4.45 -0.76 -0.86
C CYS A 81 -5.51 -1.59 -0.13
N ALA A 82 -5.43 -1.70 1.19
CA ALA A 82 -6.38 -2.42 2.01
C ALA A 82 -7.79 -1.81 1.91
N GLN A 83 -7.89 -0.47 2.03
CA GLN A 83 -9.14 0.28 1.86
C GLN A 83 -9.77 0.01 0.49
N LEU A 84 -9.03 0.26 -0.59
CA LEU A 84 -9.53 0.08 -1.96
C LEU A 84 -9.90 -1.38 -2.24
N THR A 85 -9.10 -2.34 -1.78
CA THR A 85 -9.41 -3.76 -1.98
C THR A 85 -10.69 -4.16 -1.27
N CYS A 86 -10.88 -3.73 -0.02
CA CYS A 86 -12.10 -4.02 0.73
C CYS A 86 -13.33 -3.42 0.03
N GLN A 87 -13.26 -2.18 -0.44
CA GLN A 87 -14.36 -1.55 -1.20
C GLN A 87 -14.68 -2.30 -2.50
N LEU A 88 -13.66 -2.70 -3.26
CA LEU A 88 -13.83 -3.45 -4.50
C LEU A 88 -14.44 -4.83 -4.26
N VAL A 89 -13.99 -5.54 -3.21
CA VAL A 89 -14.53 -6.85 -2.83
C VAL A 89 -15.97 -6.72 -2.36
N ALA A 90 -16.29 -5.77 -1.49
CA ALA A 90 -17.65 -5.51 -1.03
C ALA A 90 -18.60 -5.22 -2.20
N THR A 91 -18.18 -4.35 -3.13
CA THR A 91 -18.94 -4.05 -4.36
C THR A 91 -19.16 -5.31 -5.20
N ALA A 92 -18.12 -6.12 -5.41
CA ALA A 92 -18.23 -7.37 -6.17
C ALA A 92 -19.14 -8.41 -5.51
N MET A 93 -19.21 -8.42 -4.18
CA MET A 93 -20.09 -9.29 -3.39
C MET A 93 -21.51 -8.73 -3.22
N GLY A 94 -21.75 -7.48 -3.62
CA GLY A 94 -23.04 -6.81 -3.42
C GLY A 94 -23.32 -6.48 -1.94
N ILE A 95 -22.28 -6.27 -1.14
CA ILE A 95 -22.40 -5.87 0.27
C ILE A 95 -22.45 -4.34 0.34
N PRO A 96 -23.56 -3.74 0.79
CA PRO A 96 -23.63 -2.30 0.99
C PRO A 96 -22.82 -1.90 2.21
N ILE A 97 -21.78 -1.11 1.98
CA ILE A 97 -20.95 -0.51 3.03
C ILE A 97 -21.40 0.93 3.26
N GLU A 98 -21.71 1.29 4.48
CA GLU A 98 -22.02 2.67 4.89
C GLU A 98 -20.74 3.44 5.21
N HIS A 99 -19.81 2.77 5.89
CA HIS A 99 -18.54 3.36 6.30
C HIS A 99 -17.44 2.30 6.27
N ILE A 100 -16.25 2.72 5.85
CA ILE A 100 -15.02 1.95 5.98
C ILE A 100 -13.85 2.88 6.26
N ARG A 101 -13.05 2.51 7.25
CA ARG A 101 -11.78 3.14 7.57
C ARG A 101 -10.73 2.08 7.83
N VAL A 102 -9.53 2.30 7.34
CA VAL A 102 -8.39 1.43 7.60
C VAL A 102 -7.28 2.25 8.24
N ASP A 103 -6.94 1.89 9.46
CA ASP A 103 -5.79 2.42 10.19
C ASP A 103 -4.66 1.40 10.14
N VAL A 104 -3.44 1.85 9.84
CA VAL A 104 -2.25 0.99 9.80
C VAL A 104 -1.18 1.59 10.68
N GLU A 105 -0.65 0.80 11.58
CA GLU A 105 0.47 1.14 12.44
C GLU A 105 1.58 0.10 12.31
N GLY A 106 2.81 0.50 12.57
CA GLY A 106 3.96 -0.40 12.51
C GLY A 106 5.02 -0.02 13.52
N GLU A 107 5.60 -1.03 14.15
CA GLU A 107 6.64 -0.87 15.14
C GLU A 107 8.01 -1.19 14.56
N MET A 108 9.01 -0.35 14.85
CA MET A 108 10.41 -0.60 14.54
C MET A 108 11.33 -0.13 15.66
N ASP A 109 12.45 -0.81 15.80
CA ASP A 109 13.51 -0.42 16.74
C ASP A 109 14.62 0.31 15.98
N LEU A 110 14.76 1.60 16.24
CA LEU A 110 15.71 2.46 15.54
C LEU A 110 17.18 2.12 15.80
N ARG A 111 17.48 1.26 16.79
CA ARG A 111 18.85 0.77 17.03
C ARG A 111 19.37 -0.04 15.83
N GLY A 112 18.50 -0.76 15.13
CA GLY A 112 18.85 -1.44 13.88
C GLY A 112 19.15 -0.43 12.77
N THR A 113 18.25 0.51 12.54
CA THR A 113 18.38 1.55 11.50
C THR A 113 19.62 2.43 11.71
N LEU A 114 19.93 2.80 12.96
CA LEU A 114 21.10 3.61 13.30
C LEU A 114 22.42 2.81 13.39
N GLY A 115 22.37 1.49 13.20
CA GLY A 115 23.56 0.63 13.29
C GLY A 115 24.14 0.48 14.70
N ILE A 116 23.34 0.79 15.74
CA ILE A 116 23.78 0.67 17.15
C ILE A 116 23.78 -0.79 17.60
N SER A 117 22.88 -1.61 17.06
CA SER A 117 22.80 -3.04 17.33
C SER A 117 22.71 -3.84 16.03
N LYS A 118 23.54 -4.87 15.92
CA LYS A 118 23.49 -5.84 14.82
C LYS A 118 22.45 -6.94 15.02
N GLU A 119 21.96 -7.11 16.25
CA GLU A 119 20.96 -8.11 16.61
C GLU A 119 19.53 -7.61 16.37
N VAL A 120 19.35 -6.29 16.31
CA VAL A 120 18.06 -5.66 16.05
C VAL A 120 17.84 -5.56 14.54
N PRO A 121 16.75 -6.14 14.01
CA PRO A 121 16.42 -6.05 12.59
C PRO A 121 16.21 -4.59 12.17
N VAL A 122 16.63 -4.27 10.94
CA VAL A 122 16.29 -3.01 10.29
C VAL A 122 14.90 -3.15 9.67
N GLY A 123 14.00 -2.21 9.90
CA GLY A 123 12.65 -2.21 9.36
C GLY A 123 11.58 -2.51 10.41
N PHE A 124 10.36 -2.66 9.95
CA PHE A 124 9.22 -2.97 10.82
C PHE A 124 9.34 -4.39 11.37
N GLN A 125 9.11 -4.53 12.67
CA GLN A 125 9.07 -5.81 13.38
C GLN A 125 7.63 -6.31 13.53
N ASP A 126 6.67 -5.38 13.54
CA ASP A 126 5.25 -5.65 13.53
C ASP A 126 4.53 -4.60 12.67
N ILE A 127 3.46 -5.02 11.99
CA ILE A 127 2.55 -4.14 11.26
C ILE A 127 1.14 -4.61 11.53
N HIS A 128 0.30 -3.72 12.07
CA HIS A 128 -1.10 -3.99 12.35
C HIS A 128 -2.01 -3.12 11.48
N ALA A 129 -2.89 -3.75 10.71
CA ALA A 129 -3.93 -3.10 9.93
C ALA A 129 -5.29 -3.36 10.58
N ARG A 130 -5.97 -2.29 11.04
CA ARG A 130 -7.29 -2.35 11.64
C ARG A 130 -8.32 -1.79 10.67
N PHE A 131 -9.38 -2.57 10.45
CA PHE A 131 -10.52 -2.20 9.64
C PHE A 131 -11.70 -1.86 10.54
N ASP A 132 -12.26 -0.68 10.36
CA ASP A 132 -13.52 -0.23 10.96
C ASP A 132 -14.56 -0.14 9.86
N ILE A 133 -15.58 -1.01 9.92
CA ILE A 133 -16.55 -1.19 8.83
C ILE A 133 -17.96 -1.14 9.40
N SER A 134 -18.81 -0.28 8.83
CA SER A 134 -20.26 -0.30 9.04
C SER A 134 -20.96 -0.87 7.81
N ALA A 135 -21.57 -2.03 7.98
CA ALA A 135 -22.35 -2.73 6.96
C ALA A 135 -23.56 -3.44 7.60
N PRO A 136 -24.55 -2.69 8.10
CA PRO A 136 -25.64 -3.20 8.95
C PRO A 136 -26.57 -4.20 8.23
N GLN A 137 -26.53 -4.24 6.90
CA GLN A 137 -27.33 -5.17 6.09
C GLN A 137 -26.56 -6.45 5.73
N ALA A 138 -25.27 -6.55 6.08
CA ALA A 138 -24.46 -7.71 5.78
C ALA A 138 -24.67 -8.83 6.81
N THR A 139 -24.69 -10.08 6.35
CA THR A 139 -24.65 -11.23 7.25
C THR A 139 -23.23 -11.47 7.78
N GLN A 140 -23.11 -12.24 8.87
CA GLN A 140 -21.80 -12.59 9.43
C GLN A 140 -20.94 -13.38 8.44
N GLU A 141 -21.57 -14.27 7.64
CA GLU A 141 -20.86 -15.02 6.60
C GLU A 141 -20.33 -14.09 5.50
N GLN A 142 -21.10 -13.06 5.12
CA GLN A 142 -20.65 -12.06 4.15
C GLN A 142 -19.48 -11.25 4.69
N LEU A 143 -19.50 -10.84 5.97
CA LEU A 143 -18.41 -10.12 6.60
C LEU A 143 -17.14 -10.96 6.71
N THR A 144 -17.26 -12.22 7.09
CA THR A 144 -16.11 -13.15 7.12
C THR A 144 -15.51 -13.34 5.73
N ALA A 145 -16.35 -13.56 4.72
CA ALA A 145 -15.87 -13.70 3.34
C ALA A 145 -15.28 -12.38 2.79
N LEU A 146 -15.78 -11.21 3.21
CA LEU A 146 -15.22 -9.91 2.88
C LEU A 146 -13.81 -9.76 3.44
N GLN A 147 -13.61 -10.12 4.72
CA GLN A 147 -12.31 -10.11 5.37
C GLN A 147 -11.31 -11.01 4.63
N GLU A 148 -11.63 -12.29 4.49
CA GLU A 148 -10.76 -13.27 3.84
C GLU A 148 -10.33 -12.85 2.43
N LYS A 149 -11.29 -12.36 1.63
CA LYS A 149 -11.00 -11.90 0.27
C LYS A 149 -10.19 -10.59 0.25
N THR A 150 -10.44 -9.68 1.18
CA THR A 150 -9.65 -8.44 1.29
C THR A 150 -8.20 -8.77 1.58
N GLU A 151 -7.92 -9.63 2.55
CA GLU A 151 -6.57 -10.09 2.89
C GLU A 151 -5.92 -10.87 1.74
N GLN A 152 -6.70 -11.69 1.03
CA GLN A 152 -6.23 -12.47 -0.12
C GLN A 152 -5.81 -11.59 -1.32
N TYR A 153 -6.56 -10.51 -1.59
CA TYR A 153 -6.40 -9.72 -2.82
C TYR A 153 -5.72 -8.37 -2.61
N CYS A 154 -5.42 -7.97 -1.38
CA CYS A 154 -4.65 -6.75 -1.11
C CYS A 154 -3.19 -6.93 -1.56
N VAL A 155 -2.84 -6.29 -2.67
CA VAL A 155 -1.53 -6.43 -3.32
C VAL A 155 -0.39 -6.06 -2.37
N VAL A 156 -0.50 -4.93 -1.66
CA VAL A 156 0.55 -4.48 -0.73
C VAL A 156 0.69 -5.44 0.45
N MET A 157 -0.43 -5.86 1.05
CA MET A 157 -0.42 -6.84 2.15
C MET A 157 0.22 -8.17 1.69
N ARG A 158 -0.19 -8.69 0.52
CA ARG A 158 0.39 -9.94 -0.01
C ARG A 158 1.87 -9.80 -0.32
N THR A 159 2.30 -8.63 -0.81
CA THR A 159 3.72 -8.35 -1.06
C THR A 159 4.53 -8.33 0.25
N LEU A 160 3.98 -7.79 1.34
CA LEU A 160 4.66 -7.75 2.65
C LEU A 160 4.72 -9.14 3.30
N VAL A 161 3.64 -9.92 3.22
CA VAL A 161 3.57 -11.28 3.80
C VAL A 161 4.40 -12.30 3.00
N GLN A 162 4.49 -12.12 1.68
CA GLN A 162 5.25 -12.96 0.77
C GLN A 162 6.15 -12.07 -0.10
N PRO A 163 7.25 -11.55 0.45
CA PRO A 163 8.07 -10.56 -0.23
C PRO A 163 8.76 -11.15 -1.47
N PRO A 164 8.73 -10.43 -2.61
CA PRO A 164 9.48 -10.80 -3.78
C PRO A 164 10.98 -10.57 -3.56
N ALA A 165 11.81 -11.20 -4.36
CA ALA A 165 13.23 -10.90 -4.38
C ALA A 165 13.47 -9.47 -4.87
N ILE A 166 14.24 -8.69 -4.11
CA ILE A 166 14.69 -7.36 -4.48
C ILE A 166 16.05 -7.47 -5.17
N ARG A 167 16.19 -6.86 -6.35
CA ARG A 167 17.47 -6.77 -7.08
C ARG A 167 17.90 -5.32 -7.12
N THR A 168 19.19 -5.08 -6.90
CA THR A 168 19.78 -3.74 -6.95
C THR A 168 20.86 -3.69 -8.03
N SER A 169 21.00 -2.52 -8.67
CA SER A 169 22.11 -2.21 -9.57
C SER A 169 22.61 -0.81 -9.26
N TRP A 170 23.91 -0.62 -9.32
CA TRP A 170 24.56 0.64 -8.97
C TRP A 170 25.38 1.12 -10.17
N THR A 171 25.22 2.39 -10.53
CA THR A 171 26.08 3.08 -11.47
C THR A 171 26.74 4.24 -10.74
N VAL A 172 28.07 4.22 -10.68
CA VAL A 172 28.84 5.28 -10.01
C VAL A 172 29.69 5.97 -11.07
N SER A 173 29.43 7.25 -11.32
CA SER A 173 30.29 8.08 -12.15
C SER A 173 31.44 8.59 -11.27
N GLN A 174 32.67 8.30 -11.64
CA GLN A 174 33.85 8.94 -11.06
C GLN A 174 34.22 10.15 -11.91
N PRO A 175 34.73 11.24 -11.30
CA PRO A 175 35.17 12.42 -12.03
C PRO A 175 36.37 12.15 -12.94
#